data_8502ad30563865bee3daa724fd27e560
#
_entry.id   8502ad30563865bee3daa724fd27e560
#
_cell.length_a   1.000
_cell.length_b   1.000
_cell.length_c   1.000
_cell.angle_alpha   90.00
_cell.angle_beta   90.00
_cell.angle_gamma   90.00
#
_symmetry.space_group_name_H-M   'P 1'
#
loop_
_entity.id
_entity.type
_entity.pdbx_description
1 polymer ?
#
loop_
_entity_poly.entity_id
_entity_poly.type
_entity_poly.pdbx_seq_one_letter_code
_entity_poly.pdbx_strand_id
1 'polypeptide(L)'
;EEMLFYDSPRKDLPYADWYLNAMSYPDSVTAKHHAATYGNAPYADFKPVFEQRLSEAWDPEAWADLFYKAGAKYVVLVTKHHDGYTLWPSAIANPNRENWGSPRDLVGELAAAVRARGMRFGTYYSTGLDWTFQLVTEGDRIRDIMRSAPSSQSYADYAYAQIVELIDRYHPDVLWADIG
;
A
#
# COMPACT_ATOMS: atom_id res chain seq x y z
N GLU A 1 19.75 8.60 -14.31
CA GLU A 1 18.51 7.82 -14.45
C GLU A 1 17.42 8.26 -13.47
N GLU A 2 17.71 8.48 -12.18
CA GLU A 2 16.73 8.98 -11.19
C GLU A 2 16.14 10.34 -11.59
N MET A 3 16.96 11.25 -12.07
CA MET A 3 16.49 12.58 -12.51
C MET A 3 15.52 12.49 -13.70
N LEU A 4 15.72 11.53 -14.61
CA LEU A 4 14.82 11.28 -15.74
C LEU A 4 13.48 10.70 -15.27
N PHE A 5 13.48 9.83 -14.26
CA PHE A 5 12.26 9.28 -13.68
C PHE A 5 11.37 10.39 -13.07
N TYR A 6 11.93 11.26 -12.25
CA TYR A 6 11.18 12.35 -11.60
C TYR A 6 10.65 13.42 -12.58
N ASP A 7 11.25 13.53 -13.75
CA ASP A 7 10.80 14.42 -14.82
C ASP A 7 9.84 13.75 -15.83
N SER A 8 9.59 12.44 -15.68
CA SER A 8 8.65 11.73 -16.54
C SER A 8 7.21 12.22 -16.33
N PRO A 9 6.40 12.27 -17.40
CA PRO A 9 4.98 12.61 -17.28
C PRO A 9 4.24 11.57 -16.42
N ARG A 10 3.42 12.03 -15.48
CA ARG A 10 2.63 11.16 -14.58
C ARG A 10 1.66 10.25 -15.33
N LYS A 11 1.14 10.68 -16.47
CA LYS A 11 0.23 9.90 -17.32
C LYS A 11 0.83 8.60 -17.86
N ASP A 12 2.17 8.49 -17.84
CA ASP A 12 2.89 7.36 -18.38
C ASP A 12 3.42 6.41 -17.29
N LEU A 13 3.01 6.61 -16.02
CA LEU A 13 3.42 5.74 -14.92
C LEU A 13 2.87 4.31 -15.10
N PRO A 14 3.73 3.29 -15.25
CA PRO A 14 3.31 1.92 -15.52
C PRO A 14 3.04 1.10 -14.23
N TYR A 15 2.94 1.75 -13.08
CA TYR A 15 2.85 1.06 -11.79
C TYR A 15 1.40 0.75 -11.43
N ALA A 16 1.07 -0.53 -11.28
CA ALA A 16 -0.27 -0.98 -10.92
C ALA A 16 -0.68 -0.54 -9.51
N ASP A 17 0.27 -0.46 -8.59
CA ASP A 17 0.11 0.01 -7.21
C ASP A 17 -0.15 1.53 -7.10
N TRP A 18 0.08 2.26 -8.19
CA TRP A 18 -0.24 3.68 -8.34
C TRP A 18 -1.57 3.94 -9.06
N TYR A 19 -2.41 2.93 -9.20
CA TYR A 19 -3.65 3.01 -9.97
C TYR A 19 -4.56 4.17 -9.54
N LEU A 20 -4.79 4.34 -8.21
CA LEU A 20 -5.59 5.46 -7.69
C LEU A 20 -5.04 6.82 -8.13
N ASN A 21 -3.72 6.99 -8.04
CA ASN A 21 -3.08 8.24 -8.47
C ASN A 21 -3.19 8.43 -10.00
N ALA A 22 -2.87 7.39 -10.77
CA ALA A 22 -2.90 7.46 -12.23
C ALA A 22 -4.31 7.67 -12.79
N MET A 23 -5.35 7.04 -12.21
CA MET A 23 -6.73 7.23 -12.65
C MET A 23 -7.28 8.64 -12.38
N SER A 24 -6.67 9.39 -11.47
CA SER A 24 -7.06 10.78 -11.17
C SER A 24 -6.65 11.78 -12.26
N TYR A 25 -5.87 11.33 -13.27
CA TYR A 25 -5.46 12.14 -14.42
C TYR A 25 -6.31 11.78 -15.63
N PRO A 26 -7.19 12.68 -16.13
CA PRO A 26 -8.12 12.36 -17.21
C PRO A 26 -7.45 11.89 -18.51
N ASP A 27 -6.22 12.37 -18.77
CA ASP A 27 -5.47 12.03 -19.99
C ASP A 27 -4.59 10.79 -19.87
N SER A 28 -4.48 10.21 -18.67
CA SER A 28 -3.69 9.01 -18.46
C SER A 28 -4.28 7.79 -19.16
N VAL A 29 -3.40 6.84 -19.49
CA VAL A 29 -3.82 5.53 -20.02
C VAL A 29 -4.70 4.81 -18.99
N THR A 30 -4.37 4.93 -17.70
CA THR A 30 -5.13 4.33 -16.59
C THR A 30 -6.53 4.91 -16.48
N ALA A 31 -6.69 6.24 -16.53
CA ALA A 31 -8.01 6.86 -16.48
C ALA A 31 -8.90 6.46 -17.67
N LYS A 32 -8.32 6.41 -18.88
CA LYS A 32 -9.02 5.95 -20.09
C LYS A 32 -9.44 4.49 -19.99
N HIS A 33 -8.55 3.63 -19.50
CA HIS A 33 -8.87 2.22 -19.25
C HIS A 33 -9.96 2.08 -18.19
N HIS A 34 -9.84 2.81 -17.08
CA HIS A 34 -10.83 2.80 -16.00
C HIS A 34 -12.23 3.20 -16.53
N ALA A 35 -12.31 4.31 -17.24
CA ALA A 35 -13.58 4.78 -17.82
C ALA A 35 -14.19 3.76 -18.79
N ALA A 36 -13.37 3.10 -19.60
CA ALA A 36 -13.84 2.10 -20.56
C ALA A 36 -14.30 0.80 -19.90
N THR A 37 -13.68 0.41 -18.78
CA THR A 37 -13.90 -0.90 -18.14
C THR A 37 -14.90 -0.81 -16.98
N TYR A 38 -14.82 0.24 -16.18
CA TYR A 38 -15.56 0.42 -14.93
C TYR A 38 -16.47 1.68 -14.93
N GLY A 39 -16.46 2.46 -15.99
CA GLY A 39 -17.22 3.71 -16.06
C GLY A 39 -16.72 4.72 -15.05
N ASN A 40 -17.62 5.28 -14.26
CA ASN A 40 -17.32 6.26 -13.21
C ASN A 40 -17.22 5.62 -11.80
N ALA A 41 -16.97 4.32 -11.71
CA ALA A 41 -16.84 3.64 -10.41
C ALA A 41 -15.69 4.29 -9.60
N PRO A 42 -15.91 4.65 -8.34
CA PRO A 42 -14.82 5.15 -7.50
C PRO A 42 -13.81 4.05 -7.18
N TYR A 43 -12.55 4.42 -6.92
CA TYR A 43 -11.51 3.46 -6.52
C TYR A 43 -11.93 2.57 -5.34
N ALA A 44 -12.68 3.12 -4.40
CA ALA A 44 -13.14 2.40 -3.22
C ALA A 44 -14.02 1.17 -3.55
N ASP A 45 -14.63 1.12 -4.72
CA ASP A 45 -15.45 -0.03 -5.16
C ASP A 45 -14.60 -1.28 -5.44
N PHE A 46 -13.29 -1.14 -5.57
CA PHE A 46 -12.38 -2.30 -5.64
C PHE A 46 -12.18 -3.01 -4.30
N LYS A 47 -12.41 -2.31 -3.17
CA LYS A 47 -12.21 -2.88 -1.84
C LYS A 47 -12.96 -4.20 -1.62
N PRO A 48 -14.30 -4.29 -1.82
CA PRO A 48 -15.02 -5.55 -1.61
C PRO A 48 -14.55 -6.67 -2.56
N VAL A 49 -14.17 -6.32 -3.78
CA VAL A 49 -13.63 -7.31 -4.75
C VAL A 49 -12.28 -7.84 -4.28
N PHE A 50 -11.41 -6.96 -3.80
CA PHE A 50 -10.11 -7.33 -3.24
C PHE A 50 -10.26 -8.22 -2.01
N GLU A 51 -11.13 -7.85 -1.06
CA GLU A 51 -11.38 -8.63 0.16
C GLU A 51 -11.97 -10.02 -0.14
N GLN A 52 -12.89 -10.11 -1.10
CA GLN A 52 -13.41 -11.38 -1.56
C GLN A 52 -12.31 -12.25 -2.15
N ARG A 53 -11.51 -11.74 -3.07
CA ARG A 53 -10.41 -12.47 -3.70
C ARG A 53 -9.35 -12.92 -2.69
N LEU A 54 -9.03 -12.08 -1.72
CA LEU A 54 -8.13 -12.47 -0.62
C LEU A 54 -8.72 -13.61 0.20
N SER A 55 -10.02 -13.57 0.55
CA SER A 55 -10.62 -14.64 1.33
C SER A 55 -10.61 -15.98 0.59
N GLU A 56 -10.72 -15.96 -0.74
CA GLU A 56 -10.74 -17.15 -1.60
C GLU A 56 -9.35 -17.73 -1.89
N ALA A 57 -8.34 -16.87 -2.04
CA ALA A 57 -7.04 -17.26 -2.61
C ALA A 57 -5.83 -17.03 -1.68
N TRP A 58 -6.03 -16.42 -0.51
CA TRP A 58 -4.92 -16.16 0.42
C TRP A 58 -4.45 -17.43 1.11
N ASP A 59 -3.25 -17.86 0.77
CA ASP A 59 -2.56 -19.00 1.38
C ASP A 59 -1.14 -18.57 1.81
N PRO A 60 -0.99 -18.07 3.05
CA PRO A 60 0.29 -17.60 3.55
C PRO A 60 1.33 -18.72 3.67
N GLU A 61 0.90 -19.98 3.88
CA GLU A 61 1.79 -21.13 3.94
C GLU A 61 2.39 -21.42 2.56
N ALA A 62 1.57 -21.43 1.49
CA ALA A 62 2.06 -21.61 0.13
C ALA A 62 2.99 -20.47 -0.31
N TRP A 63 2.69 -19.22 0.09
CA TRP A 63 3.56 -18.07 -0.16
C TRP A 63 4.91 -18.22 0.54
N ALA A 64 4.91 -18.55 1.82
CA ALA A 64 6.14 -18.73 2.58
C ALA A 64 6.98 -19.91 2.06
N ASP A 65 6.34 -21.00 1.60
CA ASP A 65 7.01 -22.12 0.92
C ASP A 65 7.71 -21.68 -0.36
N LEU A 66 7.02 -20.86 -1.18
CA LEU A 66 7.60 -20.34 -2.41
C LEU A 66 8.83 -19.48 -2.13
N PHE A 67 8.73 -18.55 -1.16
CA PHE A 67 9.86 -17.69 -0.77
C PHE A 67 11.04 -18.50 -0.22
N TYR A 68 10.77 -19.49 0.61
CA TYR A 68 11.80 -20.38 1.14
C TYR A 68 12.51 -21.17 0.03
N LYS A 69 11.75 -21.77 -0.89
CA LYS A 69 12.28 -22.49 -2.05
C LYS A 69 13.08 -21.61 -3.00
N ALA A 70 12.71 -20.34 -3.12
CA ALA A 70 13.46 -19.34 -3.87
C ALA A 70 14.76 -18.90 -3.17
N GLY A 71 15.01 -19.35 -1.93
CA GLY A 71 16.21 -19.03 -1.16
C GLY A 71 16.15 -17.75 -0.36
N ALA A 72 14.97 -17.16 -0.18
CA ALA A 72 14.79 -15.96 0.63
C ALA A 72 15.25 -16.19 2.07
N LYS A 73 15.85 -15.17 2.68
CA LYS A 73 16.27 -15.17 4.08
C LYS A 73 15.38 -14.30 4.95
N TYR A 74 14.70 -13.35 4.33
CA TYR A 74 13.70 -12.50 4.94
C TYR A 74 12.64 -12.12 3.91
N VAL A 75 11.46 -11.75 4.39
CA VAL A 75 10.32 -11.28 3.58
C VAL A 75 9.85 -9.97 4.17
N VAL A 76 9.71 -8.93 3.34
CA VAL A 76 9.11 -7.66 3.75
C VAL A 76 7.76 -7.54 3.05
N LEU A 77 6.68 -7.54 3.84
CA LEU A 77 5.33 -7.37 3.32
C LEU A 77 4.98 -5.88 3.25
N VAL A 78 4.37 -5.46 2.15
CA VAL A 78 3.72 -4.16 2.06
C VAL A 78 2.47 -4.19 2.94
N THR A 79 2.54 -3.60 4.13
CA THR A 79 1.43 -3.62 5.09
C THR A 79 0.42 -2.49 4.86
N LYS A 80 0.89 -1.33 4.43
CA LYS A 80 0.09 -0.20 3.96
C LYS A 80 0.84 0.52 2.85
N HIS A 81 0.24 0.63 1.66
CA HIS A 81 0.76 1.42 0.55
C HIS A 81 0.17 2.84 0.55
N HIS A 82 0.44 3.62 -0.50
CA HIS A 82 0.03 5.03 -0.62
C HIS A 82 -1.48 5.25 -0.65
N ASP A 83 -2.28 4.23 -1.02
CA ASP A 83 -3.74 4.29 -0.99
C ASP A 83 -4.33 4.24 0.43
N GLY A 84 -3.47 4.01 1.42
CA GLY A 84 -3.81 4.03 2.84
C GLY A 84 -4.54 2.78 3.33
N TYR A 85 -4.76 1.76 2.46
CA TYR A 85 -5.42 0.52 2.87
C TYR A 85 -4.48 -0.35 3.70
N THR A 86 -4.90 -0.73 4.91
CA THR A 86 -4.10 -1.58 5.81
C THR A 86 -4.38 -3.06 5.56
N LEU A 87 -3.32 -3.90 5.52
CA LEU A 87 -3.44 -5.35 5.38
C LEU A 87 -3.62 -6.07 6.73
N TRP A 88 -3.93 -5.34 7.78
CA TRP A 88 -4.27 -5.87 9.11
C TRP A 88 -5.46 -5.11 9.69
N PRO A 89 -6.23 -5.71 10.62
CA PRO A 89 -7.31 -5.03 11.32
C PRO A 89 -6.70 -4.08 12.36
N SER A 90 -6.31 -2.88 11.90
CA SER A 90 -5.71 -1.85 12.75
C SER A 90 -6.73 -1.32 13.76
N ALA A 91 -6.28 -1.16 15.01
CA ALA A 91 -7.05 -0.45 16.03
C ALA A 91 -7.07 1.08 15.79
N ILE A 92 -6.17 1.57 14.93
CA ILE A 92 -6.06 2.99 14.57
C ILE A 92 -6.89 3.25 13.33
N ALA A 93 -8.11 3.73 13.51
CA ALA A 93 -9.02 4.01 12.40
C ALA A 93 -8.49 5.14 11.50
N ASN A 94 -8.66 4.99 10.17
CA ASN A 94 -8.37 6.07 9.25
C ASN A 94 -9.43 7.18 9.42
N PRO A 95 -9.05 8.43 9.73
CA PRO A 95 -10.01 9.50 9.98
C PRO A 95 -10.74 9.98 8.72
N ASN A 96 -10.24 9.65 7.53
CA ASN A 96 -10.75 10.13 6.25
C ASN A 96 -11.46 9.04 5.43
N ARG A 97 -11.38 7.77 5.87
CA ARG A 97 -11.97 6.61 5.18
C ARG A 97 -12.49 5.61 6.19
N GLU A 98 -13.78 5.38 6.16
CA GLU A 98 -14.43 4.37 7.01
C GLU A 98 -14.05 2.95 6.59
N ASN A 99 -13.72 2.10 7.57
CA ASN A 99 -13.40 0.68 7.34
C ASN A 99 -12.32 0.46 6.27
N TRP A 100 -11.29 1.34 6.19
CA TRP A 100 -10.26 1.29 5.16
C TRP A 100 -9.08 0.42 5.59
N GLY A 101 -9.33 -0.88 5.72
CA GLY A 101 -8.36 -1.90 6.08
C GLY A 101 -8.97 -3.30 6.01
N SER A 102 -8.09 -4.29 5.94
CA SER A 102 -8.50 -5.70 5.88
C SER A 102 -9.15 -6.13 7.21
N PRO A 103 -10.32 -6.79 7.16
CA PRO A 103 -10.90 -7.41 8.34
C PRO A 103 -10.12 -8.67 8.77
N ARG A 104 -9.30 -9.23 7.89
CA ARG A 104 -8.42 -10.38 8.12
C ARG A 104 -7.00 -9.92 8.39
N ASP A 105 -6.31 -10.56 9.33
CA ASP A 105 -4.93 -10.25 9.70
C ASP A 105 -3.92 -10.91 8.75
N LEU A 106 -3.83 -10.38 7.52
CA LEU A 106 -2.90 -10.89 6.50
C LEU A 106 -1.45 -10.74 6.92
N VAL A 107 -1.13 -9.70 7.70
CA VAL A 107 0.22 -9.42 8.20
C VAL A 107 0.64 -10.48 9.20
N GLY A 108 -0.20 -10.75 10.21
CA GLY A 108 0.09 -11.76 11.23
C GLY A 108 0.17 -13.17 10.66
N GLU A 109 -0.75 -13.52 9.74
CA GLU A 109 -0.76 -14.84 9.11
C GLU A 109 0.52 -15.09 8.30
N LEU A 110 0.96 -14.13 7.48
CA LEU A 110 2.20 -14.28 6.71
C LEU A 110 3.44 -14.24 7.61
N ALA A 111 3.46 -13.40 8.63
CA ALA A 111 4.56 -13.34 9.59
C ALA A 111 4.78 -14.70 10.28
N ALA A 112 3.70 -15.36 10.69
CA ALA A 112 3.75 -16.69 11.31
C ALA A 112 4.31 -17.73 10.33
N ALA A 113 3.78 -17.78 9.10
CA ALA A 113 4.19 -18.74 8.07
C ALA A 113 5.66 -18.57 7.66
N VAL A 114 6.12 -17.32 7.50
CA VAL A 114 7.51 -16.98 7.16
C VAL A 114 8.47 -17.42 8.27
N ARG A 115 8.14 -17.10 9.52
CA ARG A 115 8.96 -17.47 10.69
C ARG A 115 9.01 -18.96 10.93
N ALA A 116 7.92 -19.68 10.69
CA ALA A 116 7.87 -21.14 10.79
C ALA A 116 8.89 -21.84 9.86
N ARG A 117 9.33 -21.15 8.79
CA ARG A 117 10.36 -21.63 7.86
C ARG A 117 11.77 -21.08 8.17
N GLY A 118 11.95 -20.44 9.32
CA GLY A 118 13.24 -19.88 9.74
C GLY A 118 13.66 -18.62 8.98
N MET A 119 12.77 -18.00 8.22
CA MET A 119 13.01 -16.70 7.59
C MET A 119 12.64 -15.55 8.53
N ARG A 120 13.26 -14.39 8.35
CA ARG A 120 12.91 -13.16 9.05
C ARG A 120 11.73 -12.47 8.38
N PHE A 121 10.95 -11.73 9.16
CA PHE A 121 9.79 -11.00 8.67
C PHE A 121 9.95 -9.51 8.89
N GLY A 122 9.64 -8.72 7.87
CA GLY A 122 9.63 -7.26 7.92
C GLY A 122 8.31 -6.68 7.43
N THR A 123 8.08 -5.44 7.78
CA THR A 123 6.94 -4.65 7.34
C THR A 123 7.39 -3.43 6.54
N TYR A 124 6.75 -3.21 5.39
CA TYR A 124 6.83 -1.97 4.65
C TYR A 124 5.64 -1.10 5.04
N TYR A 125 5.87 0.17 5.25
CA TYR A 125 4.84 1.16 5.51
C TYR A 125 5.10 2.42 4.71
N SER A 126 4.11 2.89 3.94
CA SER A 126 4.18 4.17 3.25
C SER A 126 4.08 5.31 4.25
N THR A 127 5.21 5.91 4.59
CA THR A 127 5.30 7.04 5.53
C THR A 127 5.12 8.38 4.85
N GLY A 128 5.70 8.55 3.66
CA GLY A 128 5.74 9.83 2.97
C GLY A 128 4.50 10.11 2.12
N LEU A 129 3.72 9.10 1.76
CA LEU A 129 2.48 9.28 1.01
C LEU A 129 1.32 8.53 1.66
N ASP A 130 0.17 9.20 1.76
CA ASP A 130 -1.11 8.60 2.09
C ASP A 130 -2.23 9.39 1.40
N TRP A 131 -2.77 8.80 0.33
CA TRP A 131 -3.77 9.46 -0.51
C TRP A 131 -5.15 9.55 0.14
N THR A 132 -5.34 8.97 1.31
CA THR A 132 -6.53 9.21 2.12
C THR A 132 -6.45 10.55 2.86
N PHE A 133 -5.24 11.08 3.09
CA PHE A 133 -5.00 12.38 3.69
C PHE A 133 -4.75 13.46 2.65
N GLN A 134 -3.95 13.15 1.63
CA GLN A 134 -3.60 14.12 0.59
C GLN A 134 -3.36 13.42 -0.74
N LEU A 135 -4.27 13.63 -1.70
CA LEU A 135 -4.13 13.23 -3.09
C LEU A 135 -4.04 14.49 -3.95
N VAL A 136 -2.86 14.76 -4.52
CA VAL A 136 -2.68 15.87 -5.44
C VAL A 136 -2.92 15.39 -6.86
N THR A 137 -3.85 16.04 -7.53
CA THR A 137 -4.24 15.78 -8.93
C THR A 137 -3.72 16.83 -9.92
N GLU A 138 -3.02 17.85 -9.41
CA GLU A 138 -2.39 18.90 -10.18
C GLU A 138 -0.93 18.60 -10.46
N GLY A 139 -0.41 19.14 -11.57
CA GLY A 139 0.95 18.88 -12.03
C GLY A 139 1.00 17.68 -12.99
N ASP A 140 2.02 17.67 -13.84
CA ASP A 140 2.20 16.67 -14.89
C ASP A 140 3.47 15.83 -14.73
N ARG A 141 4.25 16.07 -13.68
CA ARG A 141 5.51 15.41 -13.41
C ARG A 141 5.46 14.54 -12.16
N ILE A 142 6.26 13.48 -12.14
CA ILE A 142 6.37 12.60 -10.97
C ILE A 142 6.80 13.38 -9.74
N ARG A 143 7.71 14.35 -9.85
CA ARG A 143 8.11 15.21 -8.73
C ARG A 143 6.94 15.98 -8.09
N ASP A 144 5.88 16.26 -8.84
CA ASP A 144 4.68 16.92 -8.30
C ASP A 144 3.92 16.01 -7.33
N ILE A 145 4.13 14.70 -7.44
CA ILE A 145 3.57 13.69 -6.52
C ILE A 145 4.09 13.92 -5.10
N MET A 146 5.31 14.40 -4.95
CA MET A 146 5.88 14.70 -3.63
C MET A 146 5.09 15.78 -2.88
N ARG A 147 4.30 16.60 -3.60
CA ARG A 147 3.32 17.52 -3.01
C ARG A 147 2.15 16.79 -2.35
N SER A 148 1.98 15.50 -2.64
CA SER A 148 0.99 14.64 -1.99
C SER A 148 1.49 14.10 -0.63
N ALA A 149 2.69 14.45 -0.20
CA ALA A 149 3.18 14.10 1.12
C ALA A 149 2.40 14.87 2.19
N PRO A 150 1.62 14.19 3.05
CA PRO A 150 0.85 14.87 4.08
C PRO A 150 1.82 15.45 5.14
N SER A 151 1.64 16.73 5.46
CA SER A 151 2.49 17.44 6.44
C SER A 151 1.74 17.84 7.71
N SER A 152 0.50 17.38 7.88
CA SER A 152 -0.30 17.71 9.06
C SER A 152 0.10 16.91 10.28
N GLN A 153 -0.04 17.50 11.48
CA GLN A 153 0.18 16.79 12.74
C GLN A 153 -0.75 15.58 12.88
N SER A 154 -2.00 15.70 12.42
CA SER A 154 -2.96 14.59 12.45
C SER A 154 -2.51 13.37 11.64
N TYR A 155 -1.85 13.59 10.49
CA TYR A 155 -1.24 12.50 9.76
C TYR A 155 -0.04 11.89 10.49
N ALA A 156 0.84 12.74 11.02
CA ALA A 156 2.00 12.28 11.77
C ALA A 156 1.60 11.40 12.97
N ASP A 157 0.60 11.83 13.73
CA ASP A 157 0.07 11.08 14.88
C ASP A 157 -0.55 9.75 14.45
N TYR A 158 -1.33 9.76 13.35
CA TYR A 158 -1.94 8.55 12.78
C TYR A 158 -0.89 7.55 12.30
N ALA A 159 0.07 8.00 11.50
CA ALA A 159 1.12 7.14 10.94
C ALA A 159 2.01 6.59 12.07
N TYR A 160 2.38 7.41 13.03
CA TYR A 160 3.15 6.99 14.20
C TYR A 160 2.42 5.91 15.00
N ALA A 161 1.13 6.09 15.28
CA ALA A 161 0.34 5.13 16.04
C ALA A 161 0.24 3.77 15.31
N GLN A 162 0.05 3.79 13.99
CA GLN A 162 0.02 2.56 13.19
C GLN A 162 1.38 1.86 13.12
N ILE A 163 2.48 2.61 13.01
CA ILE A 163 3.83 2.04 13.02
C ILE A 163 4.13 1.39 14.38
N VAL A 164 3.77 2.04 15.49
CA VAL A 164 3.91 1.46 16.84
C VAL A 164 3.07 0.18 16.94
N GLU A 165 1.82 0.20 16.45
CA GLU A 165 0.96 -0.99 16.43
C GLU A 165 1.61 -2.15 15.64
N LEU A 166 2.20 -1.89 14.47
CA LEU A 166 2.90 -2.90 13.67
C LEU A 166 4.09 -3.50 14.44
N ILE A 167 4.88 -2.65 15.10
CA ILE A 167 6.03 -3.08 15.91
C ILE A 167 5.57 -3.97 17.09
N ASP A 168 4.58 -3.51 17.83
CA ASP A 168 4.11 -4.18 19.05
C ASP A 168 3.37 -5.48 18.74
N ARG A 169 2.63 -5.55 17.64
CA ARG A 169 1.87 -6.76 17.28
C ARG A 169 2.70 -7.81 16.57
N TYR A 170 3.59 -7.39 15.67
CA TYR A 170 4.25 -8.33 14.76
C TYR A 170 5.74 -8.46 14.98
N HIS A 171 6.37 -7.60 15.81
CA HIS A 171 7.80 -7.63 16.12
C HIS A 171 8.67 -7.81 14.85
N PRO A 172 8.54 -6.95 13.85
CA PRO A 172 9.26 -7.11 12.58
C PRO A 172 10.77 -6.98 12.77
N ASP A 173 11.55 -7.81 12.04
CA ASP A 173 13.01 -7.69 11.98
C ASP A 173 13.46 -6.50 11.14
N VAL A 174 12.62 -6.06 10.22
CA VAL A 174 12.83 -4.91 9.33
C VAL A 174 11.57 -4.05 9.29
N LEU A 175 11.73 -2.75 9.49
CA LEU A 175 10.72 -1.75 9.18
C LEU A 175 11.22 -0.92 8.00
N TRP A 176 10.54 -1.02 6.89
CA TRP A 176 10.82 -0.23 5.68
C TRP A 176 9.86 0.94 5.60
N ALA A 177 10.37 2.13 5.87
CA ALA A 177 9.65 3.39 5.65
C ALA A 177 9.91 3.87 4.21
N ASP A 178 8.85 4.07 3.43
CA ASP A 178 8.95 4.51 2.04
C ASP A 178 8.62 5.99 1.91
N ILE A 179 9.40 6.70 1.07
CA ILE A 179 9.24 8.13 0.78
C ILE A 179 9.21 8.94 2.10
N GLY A 180 10.21 8.73 2.96
CA GLY A 180 10.32 9.37 4.27
C GLY A 180 11.61 10.16 4.43
#